data_579ea88e089041bc7bf07a0b085e8af3
#
_entry.id   579ea88e089041bc7bf07a0b085e8af3
#
_cell.length_a   1.000
_cell.length_b   1.000
_cell.length_c   1.000
_cell.angle_alpha   90.00
_cell.angle_beta   90.00
_cell.angle_gamma   90.00
#
_symmetry.space_group_name_H-M   'P 1'
#
loop_
_entity.id
_entity.type
_entity.pdbx_description
1 polymer ?
#
loop_
_entity_poly.entity_id
_entity_poly.type
_entity_poly.pdbx_seq_one_letter_code
_entity_poly.pdbx_strand_id
1 'polypeptide(L)'
;MHPTEIESILRAALALDELYVQGDNGHFQVIAVSALFAGMSRVKKQQTIYAPLTEQIASNAIHALSIKAFTPEEWQRDRKLNGF
;
A
#
# COMPACT_ATOMS: atom_id res chain seq x y z
N MET A 1 -11.04 -5.76 -10.35
CA MET A 1 -9.60 -5.48 -10.31
C MET A 1 -8.90 -6.54 -9.48
N HIS A 2 -7.76 -7.01 -9.92
CA HIS A 2 -7.00 -8.05 -9.22
C HIS A 2 -5.90 -7.42 -8.36
N PRO A 3 -5.57 -8.00 -7.18
CA PRO A 3 -4.49 -7.46 -6.35
C PRO A 3 -3.15 -7.27 -7.08
N THR A 4 -2.84 -8.14 -8.05
CA THR A 4 -1.59 -8.00 -8.83
C THR A 4 -1.54 -6.75 -9.67
N GLU A 5 -2.69 -6.20 -10.08
CA GLU A 5 -2.74 -4.94 -10.80
C GLU A 5 -2.35 -3.77 -9.90
N ILE A 6 -2.83 -3.80 -8.65
CA ILE A 6 -2.46 -2.78 -7.66
C ILE A 6 -0.97 -2.86 -7.37
N GLU A 7 -0.42 -4.08 -7.21
CA GLU A 7 1.01 -4.27 -7.00
C GLU A 7 1.82 -3.65 -8.14
N SER A 8 1.44 -3.93 -9.38
CA SER A 8 2.16 -3.43 -10.56
C SER A 8 2.16 -1.90 -10.60
N ILE A 9 1.01 -1.28 -10.33
CA ILE A 9 0.90 0.18 -10.33
C ILE A 9 1.78 0.79 -9.25
N LEU A 10 1.75 0.24 -8.04
CA LEU A 10 2.52 0.78 -6.92
C LEU A 10 4.03 0.58 -7.11
N ARG A 11 4.45 -0.57 -7.62
CA ARG A 11 5.88 -0.81 -7.88
C ARG A 11 6.42 0.06 -9.00
N ALA A 12 5.58 0.39 -9.99
CA ALA A 12 5.99 1.29 -11.06
C ALA A 12 6.14 2.73 -10.58
N ALA A 13 5.37 3.13 -9.57
CA ALA A 13 5.32 4.50 -9.09
C ALA A 13 6.24 4.79 -7.91
N LEU A 14 6.53 3.78 -7.09
CA LEU A 14 7.23 3.97 -5.81
C LEU A 14 8.36 2.95 -5.65
N ALA A 15 9.45 3.40 -5.02
CA ALA A 15 10.57 2.52 -4.66
C ALA A 15 10.23 1.78 -3.36
N LEU A 16 9.69 0.57 -3.49
CA LEU A 16 9.24 -0.22 -2.35
C LEU A 16 10.16 -1.42 -2.12
N ASP A 17 10.48 -1.68 -0.85
CA ASP A 17 11.28 -2.84 -0.47
C ASP A 17 10.42 -4.11 -0.41
N GLU A 18 9.22 -4.00 0.17
CA GLU A 18 8.25 -5.08 0.23
C GLU A 18 6.86 -4.51 -0.04
N LEU A 19 6.01 -5.31 -0.65
CA LEU A 19 4.64 -4.91 -0.96
C LEU A 19 3.73 -6.14 -0.91
N TYR A 20 2.67 -6.04 -0.14
CA TYR A 20 1.66 -7.09 -0.01
C TYR A 20 0.29 -6.48 -0.29
N VAL A 21 -0.42 -7.07 -1.25
CA VAL A 21 -1.77 -6.61 -1.61
C VAL A 21 -2.71 -7.81 -1.56
N GLN A 22 -3.80 -7.67 -0.82
CA GLN A 22 -4.81 -8.70 -0.67
C GLN A 22 -6.19 -8.09 -0.87
N GLY A 23 -7.15 -8.92 -1.25
CA GLY A 23 -8.54 -8.51 -1.34
C GLY A 23 -9.23 -9.00 -2.58
N ASP A 24 -10.54 -8.70 -2.66
CA ASP A 24 -11.38 -9.01 -3.80
C ASP A 24 -12.59 -8.09 -3.82
N ASN A 25 -13.38 -8.16 -4.91
CA ASN A 25 -14.63 -7.40 -5.06
C ASN A 25 -14.47 -5.91 -4.76
N GLY A 26 -13.33 -5.33 -5.13
CA GLY A 26 -13.07 -3.90 -4.94
C GLY A 26 -12.63 -3.51 -3.54
N HIS A 27 -12.51 -4.45 -2.62
CA HIS A 27 -12.06 -4.21 -1.24
C HIS A 27 -10.66 -4.76 -1.06
N PHE A 28 -9.68 -3.88 -0.87
CA PHE A 28 -8.26 -4.27 -0.86
C PHE A 28 -7.54 -3.77 0.38
N GLN A 29 -6.50 -4.52 0.77
CA GLN A 29 -5.56 -4.12 1.80
C GLN A 29 -4.16 -4.07 1.20
N VAL A 30 -3.45 -2.97 1.46
CA VAL A 30 -2.06 -2.77 1.02
C VAL A 30 -1.17 -2.64 2.25
N ILE A 31 -0.09 -3.42 2.25
CA ILE A 31 1.01 -3.25 3.21
C ILE A 31 2.24 -2.93 2.38
N ALA A 32 2.81 -1.75 2.59
CA ALA A 32 3.99 -1.28 1.84
C ALA A 32 5.13 -0.99 2.80
N VAL A 33 6.32 -1.47 2.48
CA VAL A 33 7.52 -1.30 3.29
C VAL A 33 8.58 -0.61 2.47
N SER A 34 9.06 0.54 2.93
CA SER A 34 10.11 1.28 2.24
C SER A 34 10.72 2.33 3.14
N ALA A 35 12.03 2.57 2.96
CA ALA A 35 12.71 3.70 3.58
C ALA A 35 12.11 5.04 3.16
N LEU A 36 11.40 5.07 2.04
CA LEU A 36 10.67 6.24 1.55
C LEU A 36 9.75 6.84 2.61
N PHE A 37 9.19 5.99 3.47
CA PHE A 37 8.21 6.43 4.48
C PHE A 37 8.85 7.04 5.74
N ALA A 38 10.18 7.04 5.83
CA ALA A 38 10.85 7.63 6.98
C ALA A 38 10.54 9.12 7.10
N GLY A 39 10.15 9.55 8.30
CA GLY A 39 9.81 10.95 8.55
C GLY A 39 8.45 11.39 8.07
N MET A 40 7.68 10.53 7.42
CA MET A 40 6.33 10.86 6.96
C MET A 40 5.31 10.68 8.09
N SER A 41 4.34 11.61 8.15
CA SER A 41 3.17 11.43 8.98
C SER A 41 2.30 10.30 8.43
N ARG A 42 1.36 9.82 9.24
CA ARG A 42 0.41 8.80 8.81
C ARG A 42 -0.39 9.24 7.58
N VAL A 43 -0.85 10.49 7.58
CA VAL A 43 -1.60 11.07 6.46
C VAL A 43 -0.73 11.11 5.20
N LYS A 44 0.50 11.53 5.34
CA LYS A 44 1.43 11.63 4.21
C LYS A 44 1.72 10.26 3.61
N LYS A 45 1.90 9.23 4.44
CA LYS A 45 2.08 7.85 3.98
C LYS A 45 0.88 7.40 3.14
N GLN A 46 -0.33 7.65 3.63
CA GLN A 46 -1.55 7.29 2.91
C GLN A 46 -1.66 8.03 1.59
N GLN A 47 -1.41 9.33 1.57
CA GLN A 47 -1.45 10.12 0.34
C GLN A 47 -0.46 9.61 -0.70
N THR A 48 0.72 9.20 -0.26
CA THR A 48 1.77 8.68 -1.13
C THR A 48 1.32 7.39 -1.82
N ILE A 49 0.61 6.51 -1.12
CA ILE A 49 0.08 5.27 -1.68
C ILE A 49 -1.16 5.53 -2.54
N TYR A 50 -2.04 6.45 -2.13
CA TYR A 50 -3.25 6.77 -2.89
C TYR A 50 -2.95 7.42 -4.25
N ALA A 51 -1.94 8.27 -4.31
CA ALA A 51 -1.67 9.07 -5.51
C ALA A 51 -1.56 8.24 -6.80
N PRO A 52 -0.80 7.13 -6.84
CA PRO A 52 -0.72 6.30 -8.05
C PRO A 52 -2.02 5.55 -8.38
N LEU A 53 -2.95 5.44 -7.42
CA LEU A 53 -4.18 4.66 -7.56
C LEU A 53 -5.40 5.54 -7.82
N THR A 54 -5.22 6.83 -8.09
CA THR A 54 -6.30 7.80 -8.23
C THR A 54 -7.32 7.39 -9.31
N GLU A 55 -6.87 6.91 -10.46
CA GLU A 55 -7.76 6.49 -11.54
C GLU A 55 -8.61 5.30 -11.14
N GLN A 56 -8.01 4.32 -10.47
CA GLN A 56 -8.70 3.10 -10.05
C GLN A 56 -9.75 3.40 -8.97
N ILE A 57 -9.46 4.35 -8.11
CA ILE A 57 -10.41 4.81 -7.09
C ILE A 57 -11.54 5.58 -7.75
N ALA A 58 -11.23 6.49 -8.67
CA ALA A 58 -12.22 7.30 -9.35
C ALA A 58 -13.18 6.48 -10.23
N SER A 59 -12.68 5.40 -10.83
CA SER A 59 -13.48 4.51 -11.67
C SER A 59 -14.25 3.45 -10.90
N ASN A 60 -14.13 3.43 -9.57
CA ASN A 60 -14.73 2.43 -8.68
C ASN A 60 -14.18 1.01 -8.87
N ALA A 61 -13.01 0.86 -9.50
CA ALA A 61 -12.32 -0.42 -9.52
C ALA A 61 -11.84 -0.78 -8.11
N ILE A 62 -11.53 0.24 -7.31
CA ILE A 62 -11.23 0.10 -5.88
C ILE A 62 -12.36 0.80 -5.11
N HIS A 63 -13.15 0.04 -4.36
CA HIS A 63 -14.25 0.58 -3.54
C HIS A 63 -13.78 0.96 -2.15
N ALA A 64 -12.92 0.13 -1.55
CA ALA A 64 -12.37 0.37 -0.23
C ALA A 64 -10.90 -0.06 -0.21
N LEU A 65 -10.06 0.77 0.38
CA LEU A 65 -8.62 0.52 0.43
C LEU A 65 -8.11 0.79 1.84
N SER A 66 -7.56 -0.25 2.46
CA SER A 66 -6.88 -0.15 3.75
C SER A 66 -5.38 -0.12 3.48
N ILE A 67 -4.68 0.84 4.05
CA ILE A 67 -3.26 1.05 3.81
C ILE A 67 -2.49 1.00 5.13
N LYS A 68 -1.41 0.21 5.13
CA LYS A 68 -0.41 0.23 6.18
C LYS A 68 0.95 0.43 5.54
N ALA A 69 1.67 1.46 5.97
CA ALA A 69 2.97 1.80 5.42
C ALA A 69 4.01 1.82 6.54
N PHE A 70 5.12 1.15 6.32
CA PHE A 70 6.18 0.97 7.32
C PHE A 70 7.53 1.31 6.73
N THR A 71 8.45 1.81 7.58
CA THR A 71 9.87 1.74 7.26
C THR A 71 10.35 0.31 7.48
N PRO A 72 11.50 -0.09 6.92
CA PRO A 72 12.01 -1.45 7.16
C PRO A 72 12.16 -1.80 8.64
N GLU A 73 12.59 -0.85 9.47
CA GLU A 73 12.74 -1.07 10.90
C GLU A 73 11.39 -1.31 11.59
N GLU A 74 10.41 -0.49 11.24
CA GLU A 74 9.06 -0.65 11.77
C GLU A 74 8.47 -1.99 11.36
N TRP A 75 8.70 -2.42 10.12
CA TRP A 75 8.18 -3.67 9.59
C TRP A 75 8.76 -4.88 10.32
N GLN A 76 10.05 -4.87 10.58
CA GLN A 76 10.68 -5.97 11.32
C GLN A 76 10.08 -6.14 12.71
N ARG A 77 9.72 -5.03 13.34
CA ARG A 77 9.10 -5.05 14.67
C ARG A 77 7.64 -5.47 14.61
N ASP A 78 6.90 -4.99 13.60
CA ASP A 78 5.43 -5.08 13.56
C ASP A 78 4.89 -6.18 12.65
N ARG A 79 5.73 -6.86 11.87
CA ARG A 79 5.27 -7.83 10.88
C ARG A 79 4.44 -8.97 11.47
N LYS A 80 4.77 -9.42 12.66
CA LYS A 80 4.03 -10.48 13.34
C LYS A 80 2.60 -10.06 13.67
N LEU A 81 2.41 -8.79 14.01
CA LEU A 81 1.09 -8.24 14.30
C LEU A 81 0.21 -8.16 13.05
N ASN A 82 0.81 -8.22 11.87
CA ASN A 82 0.12 -8.17 10.59
C ASN A 82 0.00 -9.53 9.91
N GLY A 83 0.32 -10.62 10.63
CA GLY A 83 0.17 -11.96 10.10
C GLY A 83 1.36 -12.46 9.27
N PHE A 84 2.48 -11.79 9.34
CA PHE A 84 3.70 -12.16 8.63
C PHE A 84 4.82 -12.50 9.65
#